data_7c41935e8a6be8310eedd60a60d83f7c
#
_entry.id   7c41935e8a6be8310eedd60a60d83f7c
#
_cell.length_a   1.000
_cell.length_b   1.000
_cell.length_c   1.000
_cell.angle_alpha   90.00
_cell.angle_beta   90.00
_cell.angle_gamma   90.00
#
_symmetry.space_group_name_H-M   'P 1'
#
loop_
_entity.id
_entity.type
_entity.pdbx_description
1 polymer ?
#
loop_
_entity_poly.entity_id
_entity_poly.type
_entity_poly.pdbx_seq_one_letter_code
_entity_poly.pdbx_strand_id
1 'polypeptide(L)'
;MNRNLKTAATIAALGAAALLSGCAFVPMTVHSHYTPPANVAKVPGADKVIVDVVVKNEKKHKNEVSVTKDGLNIGMAGVYMHVDKGFKQAIDKALVSRGFKVGRDGGTEVGVTVKTFYLRETNGFSGITQSGNLDMRVDVTNNNGQTIYSGDIVVNNYRQKTGVFAFSPERNSSANGLLTVGVNKLINDEQFIHALMTSGDGPQKAE
;
A
#
# COMPACT_ATOMS: atom_id res chain seq x y z
N MET A 1 -27.26 39.38 36.04
CA MET A 1 -26.39 38.96 34.91
C MET A 1 -25.94 37.52 35.16
N ASN A 2 -26.37 36.54 34.65
CA ASN A 2 -26.75 35.94 33.44
C ASN A 2 -26.65 34.41 33.60
N ARG A 3 -27.63 33.81 34.34
CA ARG A 3 -27.71 32.33 34.42
C ARG A 3 -27.96 31.73 33.04
N ASN A 4 -28.71 32.41 32.18
CA ASN A 4 -29.02 31.96 30.81
C ASN A 4 -27.81 31.97 29.87
N LEU A 5 -26.84 32.84 30.08
CA LEU A 5 -25.62 32.92 29.24
C LEU A 5 -24.67 31.76 29.53
N LYS A 6 -24.58 31.34 30.82
CA LYS A 6 -23.76 30.17 31.21
C LYS A 6 -24.34 28.86 30.69
N THR A 7 -25.66 28.73 30.71
CA THR A 7 -26.34 27.53 30.20
C THR A 7 -26.19 27.42 28.67
N ALA A 8 -26.31 28.53 27.92
CA ALA A 8 -26.12 28.54 26.47
C ALA A 8 -24.68 28.19 26.08
N ALA A 9 -23.69 28.67 26.81
CA ALA A 9 -22.25 28.34 26.54
C ALA A 9 -21.93 26.85 26.80
N THR A 10 -22.56 26.27 27.84
CA THR A 10 -22.37 24.85 28.18
C THR A 10 -22.99 23.95 27.12
N ILE A 11 -24.18 24.27 26.60
CA ILE A 11 -24.84 23.50 25.54
C ILE A 11 -24.06 23.60 24.22
N ALA A 12 -23.52 24.76 23.88
CA ALA A 12 -22.69 24.96 22.69
C ALA A 12 -21.37 24.16 22.77
N ALA A 13 -20.74 24.09 23.94
CA ALA A 13 -19.52 23.32 24.15
C ALA A 13 -19.75 21.80 24.07
N LEU A 14 -20.87 21.28 24.60
CA LEU A 14 -21.25 19.87 24.46
C LEU A 14 -21.61 19.51 23.01
N GLY A 15 -22.28 20.40 22.29
CA GLY A 15 -22.62 20.20 20.88
C GLY A 15 -21.38 20.15 19.97
N ALA A 16 -20.38 21.01 20.23
CA ALA A 16 -19.11 21.01 19.48
C ALA A 16 -18.28 19.74 19.74
N ALA A 17 -18.28 19.22 20.96
CA ALA A 17 -17.59 17.98 21.31
C ALA A 17 -18.21 16.73 20.62
N ALA A 18 -19.53 16.71 20.45
CA ALA A 18 -20.23 15.64 19.75
C ALA A 18 -19.95 15.62 18.23
N LEU A 19 -19.72 16.78 17.61
CA LEU A 19 -19.37 16.86 16.19
C LEU A 19 -17.95 16.39 15.88
N LEU A 20 -17.01 16.52 16.83
CA LEU A 20 -15.62 16.07 16.67
C LEU A 20 -15.45 14.56 16.81
N SER A 21 -16.34 13.86 17.49
CA SER A 21 -16.29 12.40 17.66
C SER A 21 -16.82 11.63 16.45
N GLY A 22 -17.59 12.27 15.57
CA GLY A 22 -18.29 11.61 14.45
C GLY A 22 -17.35 11.03 13.39
N CYS A 23 -16.17 11.58 13.19
CA CYS A 23 -15.25 11.13 12.13
C CYS A 23 -14.57 9.78 12.40
N ALA A 24 -14.50 9.32 13.66
CA ALA A 24 -13.92 8.03 14.02
C ALA A 24 -14.84 6.84 13.69
N PHE A 25 -16.14 7.08 13.54
CA PHE A 25 -17.16 6.05 13.34
C PHE A 25 -17.51 5.79 11.88
N VAL A 26 -16.92 6.54 10.95
CA VAL A 26 -17.24 6.41 9.52
C VAL A 26 -16.17 5.58 8.83
N PRO A 27 -16.54 4.47 8.15
CA PRO A 27 -15.63 3.74 7.29
C PRO A 27 -15.02 4.65 6.22
N MET A 28 -13.74 4.47 5.94
CA MET A 28 -13.06 5.27 4.94
C MET A 28 -12.35 4.40 3.90
N THR A 29 -12.19 4.94 2.69
CA THR A 29 -11.43 4.31 1.62
C THR A 29 -10.12 5.06 1.39
N VAL A 30 -9.02 4.31 1.41
CA VAL A 30 -7.69 4.77 1.04
C VAL A 30 -7.54 4.63 -0.48
N HIS A 31 -7.10 5.68 -1.13
CA HIS A 31 -6.73 5.66 -2.54
C HIS A 31 -5.24 5.35 -2.67
N SER A 32 -4.91 4.27 -3.37
CA SER A 32 -3.53 3.89 -3.62
C SER A 32 -2.81 4.96 -4.43
N HIS A 33 -1.65 5.38 -3.93
CA HIS A 33 -0.77 6.31 -4.63
C HIS A 33 0.67 5.86 -4.42
N TYR A 34 1.37 5.63 -5.52
CA TYR A 34 2.81 5.34 -5.54
C TYR A 34 3.51 6.33 -6.45
N THR A 35 4.58 6.91 -5.95
CA THR A 35 5.48 7.75 -6.73
C THR A 35 6.87 7.11 -6.67
N PRO A 36 7.44 6.74 -7.82
CA PRO A 36 8.82 6.25 -7.85
C PRO A 36 9.79 7.30 -7.31
N PRO A 37 10.89 6.91 -6.66
CA PRO A 37 11.95 7.85 -6.28
C PRO A 37 12.48 8.61 -7.50
N ALA A 38 12.83 9.89 -7.32
CA ALA A 38 13.23 10.77 -8.43
C ALA A 38 14.49 10.30 -9.19
N ASN A 39 15.38 9.56 -8.53
CA ASN A 39 16.68 9.14 -9.06
C ASN A 39 16.78 7.60 -9.22
N VAL A 40 15.72 6.96 -9.71
CA VAL A 40 15.77 5.51 -9.99
C VAL A 40 16.61 5.26 -11.24
N ALA A 41 17.71 4.52 -11.08
CA ALA A 41 18.51 4.11 -12.22
C ALA A 41 17.73 3.14 -13.12
N LYS A 42 17.70 3.41 -14.41
CA LYS A 42 17.11 2.48 -15.38
C LYS A 42 18.01 1.26 -15.54
N VAL A 43 17.40 0.11 -15.76
CA VAL A 43 18.11 -1.13 -16.07
C VAL A 43 18.44 -1.14 -17.57
N PRO A 44 19.73 -1.27 -17.96
CA PRO A 44 20.09 -1.34 -19.37
C PRO A 44 19.37 -2.50 -20.07
N GLY A 45 18.71 -2.24 -21.21
CA GLY A 45 17.97 -3.25 -21.97
C GLY A 45 16.57 -3.59 -21.46
N ALA A 46 16.14 -3.02 -20.34
CA ALA A 46 14.79 -3.25 -19.79
C ALA A 46 13.64 -2.82 -20.73
N ASP A 47 13.91 -1.88 -21.62
CA ASP A 47 12.96 -1.41 -22.63
C ASP A 47 12.57 -2.46 -23.68
N LYS A 48 13.29 -3.59 -23.73
CA LYS A 48 12.97 -4.74 -24.57
C LYS A 48 12.06 -5.76 -23.88
N VAL A 49 11.95 -5.70 -22.56
CA VAL A 49 11.16 -6.64 -21.75
C VAL A 49 9.78 -6.05 -21.48
N ILE A 50 8.73 -6.81 -21.84
CA ILE A 50 7.34 -6.48 -21.57
C ILE A 50 6.85 -7.38 -20.44
N VAL A 51 6.36 -6.80 -19.37
CA VAL A 51 5.95 -7.49 -18.14
C VAL A 51 4.45 -7.36 -17.93
N ASP A 52 3.75 -8.47 -17.74
CA ASP A 52 2.37 -8.47 -17.21
C ASP A 52 2.40 -8.67 -15.69
N VAL A 53 1.79 -7.75 -14.96
CA VAL A 53 1.70 -7.82 -13.50
C VAL A 53 0.31 -8.29 -13.09
N VAL A 54 0.25 -9.44 -12.43
CA VAL A 54 -0.97 -10.04 -11.92
C VAL A 54 -0.92 -10.05 -10.39
N VAL A 55 -1.88 -9.40 -9.73
CA VAL A 55 -1.91 -9.33 -8.27
C VAL A 55 -3.13 -10.06 -7.71
N LYS A 56 -2.89 -10.97 -6.76
CA LYS A 56 -3.90 -11.68 -5.98
C LYS A 56 -3.89 -11.17 -4.54
N ASN A 57 -5.05 -10.83 -4.03
CA ASN A 57 -5.22 -10.44 -2.63
C ASN A 57 -5.71 -11.65 -1.82
N GLU A 58 -4.82 -12.28 -1.08
CA GLU A 58 -5.11 -13.46 -0.24
C GLU A 58 -5.21 -13.13 1.26
N LYS A 59 -5.25 -11.83 1.61
CA LYS A 59 -5.44 -11.39 2.98
C LYS A 59 -6.70 -11.99 3.60
N LYS A 60 -6.65 -12.29 4.89
CA LYS A 60 -7.82 -12.75 5.67
C LYS A 60 -8.98 -11.73 5.60
N HIS A 61 -8.68 -10.45 5.80
CA HIS A 61 -9.60 -9.33 5.65
C HIS A 61 -9.29 -8.60 4.35
N LYS A 62 -9.83 -9.08 3.24
CA LYS A 62 -9.48 -8.69 1.86
C LYS A 62 -9.05 -7.22 1.69
N ASN A 63 -10.01 -6.31 1.68
CA ASN A 63 -9.76 -4.88 1.42
C ASN A 63 -9.63 -4.03 2.69
N GLU A 64 -9.86 -4.57 3.89
CA GLU A 64 -9.61 -3.86 5.13
C GLU A 64 -8.10 -3.80 5.39
N VAL A 65 -7.57 -2.60 5.53
CA VAL A 65 -6.14 -2.33 5.71
C VAL A 65 -5.82 -1.71 7.06
N SER A 66 -6.83 -1.26 7.80
CA SER A 66 -6.71 -0.75 9.16
C SER A 66 -8.10 -0.64 9.79
N VAL A 67 -8.13 -0.31 11.09
CA VAL A 67 -9.33 0.09 11.83
C VAL A 67 -9.00 1.39 12.55
N THR A 68 -9.90 2.39 12.43
CA THR A 68 -9.81 3.63 13.23
C THR A 68 -10.06 3.32 14.70
N LYS A 69 -9.45 4.10 15.58
CA LYS A 69 -9.61 3.91 17.02
C LYS A 69 -10.03 5.19 17.71
N ASP A 70 -10.77 5.05 18.81
CA ASP A 70 -11.06 6.15 19.72
C ASP A 70 -9.89 6.47 20.67
N GLY A 71 -10.06 7.45 21.56
CA GLY A 71 -9.05 7.85 22.54
C GLY A 71 -8.68 6.75 23.55
N LEU A 72 -9.50 5.71 23.70
CA LEU A 72 -9.25 4.53 24.54
C LEU A 72 -8.64 3.35 23.74
N ASN A 73 -8.27 3.57 22.48
CA ASN A 73 -7.79 2.55 21.56
C ASN A 73 -8.81 1.44 21.21
N ILE A 74 -10.09 1.70 21.37
CA ILE A 74 -11.17 0.80 20.94
C ILE A 74 -11.39 0.97 19.42
N GLY A 75 -11.48 -0.14 18.69
CA GLY A 75 -11.74 -0.14 17.26
C GLY A 75 -13.13 0.41 16.93
N MET A 76 -13.23 1.32 15.97
CA MET A 76 -14.44 2.05 15.61
C MET A 76 -14.93 1.72 14.19
N ALA A 77 -14.15 2.05 13.18
CA ALA A 77 -14.54 1.88 11.78
C ALA A 77 -13.40 1.31 10.93
N GLY A 78 -13.74 0.50 9.92
CA GLY A 78 -12.79 -0.06 9.00
C GLY A 78 -12.20 0.99 8.06
N VAL A 79 -10.92 0.80 7.73
CA VAL A 79 -10.21 1.53 6.68
C VAL A 79 -9.94 0.55 5.54
N TYR A 80 -10.42 0.88 4.36
CA TYR A 80 -10.43 -0.03 3.21
C TYR A 80 -9.55 0.51 2.06
N MET A 81 -8.97 -0.42 1.28
CA MET A 81 -8.23 -0.13 0.05
C MET A 81 -8.45 -1.28 -0.94
N HIS A 82 -8.58 -0.98 -2.23
CA HIS A 82 -8.52 -1.99 -3.28
C HIS A 82 -7.08 -2.49 -3.42
N VAL A 83 -6.72 -3.51 -2.61
CA VAL A 83 -5.32 -3.95 -2.42
C VAL A 83 -4.73 -4.49 -3.72
N ASP A 84 -5.43 -5.36 -4.41
CA ASP A 84 -5.02 -5.93 -5.70
C ASP A 84 -4.72 -4.84 -6.75
N LYS A 85 -5.67 -3.95 -6.97
CA LYS A 85 -5.53 -2.82 -7.89
C LYS A 85 -4.42 -1.86 -7.46
N GLY A 86 -4.33 -1.58 -6.16
CA GLY A 86 -3.34 -0.66 -5.62
C GLY A 86 -1.91 -1.17 -5.79
N PHE A 87 -1.66 -2.44 -5.48
CA PHE A 87 -0.35 -3.06 -5.67
C PHE A 87 0.00 -3.19 -7.16
N LYS A 88 -0.95 -3.62 -8.01
CA LYS A 88 -0.71 -3.67 -9.46
C LYS A 88 -0.26 -2.32 -10.00
N GLN A 89 -1.01 -1.26 -9.75
CA GLN A 89 -0.67 0.09 -10.21
C GLN A 89 0.68 0.59 -9.68
N ALA A 90 1.03 0.26 -8.44
CA ALA A 90 2.29 0.66 -7.83
C ALA A 90 3.47 -0.08 -8.47
N ILE A 91 3.35 -1.39 -8.68
CA ILE A 91 4.39 -2.22 -9.31
C ILE A 91 4.56 -1.85 -10.79
N ASP A 92 3.46 -1.64 -11.53
CA ASP A 92 3.50 -1.17 -12.91
C ASP A 92 4.32 0.13 -13.04
N LYS A 93 4.02 1.12 -12.19
CA LYS A 93 4.76 2.40 -12.17
C LYS A 93 6.24 2.21 -11.78
N ALA A 94 6.52 1.32 -10.83
CA ALA A 94 7.89 1.03 -10.40
C ALA A 94 8.69 0.38 -11.52
N LEU A 95 8.13 -0.60 -12.23
CA LEU A 95 8.75 -1.25 -13.39
C LEU A 95 9.03 -0.25 -14.53
N VAL A 96 8.05 0.59 -14.86
CA VAL A 96 8.21 1.65 -15.85
C VAL A 96 9.33 2.62 -15.46
N SER A 97 9.44 2.97 -14.18
CA SER A 97 10.53 3.85 -13.70
C SER A 97 11.91 3.22 -13.86
N ARG A 98 12.01 1.89 -13.81
CA ARG A 98 13.25 1.11 -14.05
C ARG A 98 13.51 0.87 -15.53
N GLY A 99 12.61 1.27 -16.44
CA GLY A 99 12.76 1.16 -17.90
C GLY A 99 12.00 0.00 -18.54
N PHE A 100 11.35 -0.87 -17.78
CA PHE A 100 10.55 -1.96 -18.31
C PHE A 100 9.27 -1.45 -18.99
N LYS A 101 8.78 -2.18 -19.97
CA LYS A 101 7.45 -1.99 -20.52
C LYS A 101 6.44 -2.84 -19.74
N VAL A 102 5.24 -2.31 -19.53
CA VAL A 102 4.16 -3.04 -18.86
C VAL A 102 3.03 -3.29 -19.86
N GLY A 103 2.61 -4.55 -19.98
CA GLY A 103 1.58 -4.98 -20.93
C GLY A 103 1.36 -6.48 -20.88
N ARG A 104 0.27 -6.96 -21.52
CA ARG A 104 -0.10 -8.38 -21.50
C ARG A 104 0.59 -9.24 -22.56
N ASP A 105 1.25 -8.62 -23.53
CA ASP A 105 1.72 -9.32 -24.74
C ASP A 105 3.22 -9.72 -24.64
N GLY A 106 3.82 -9.66 -23.44
CA GLY A 106 5.28 -9.79 -23.30
C GLY A 106 5.81 -11.17 -22.95
N GLY A 107 4.95 -12.14 -22.64
CA GLY A 107 5.38 -13.47 -22.23
C GLY A 107 6.07 -13.58 -20.86
N THR A 108 6.36 -12.46 -20.19
CA THR A 108 6.86 -12.43 -18.81
C THR A 108 5.74 -12.02 -17.87
N GLU A 109 5.36 -12.91 -16.96
CA GLU A 109 4.38 -12.60 -15.92
C GLU A 109 5.05 -12.39 -14.56
N VAL A 110 4.66 -11.35 -13.86
CA VAL A 110 4.96 -11.11 -12.45
C VAL A 110 3.70 -11.36 -11.63
N GLY A 111 3.61 -12.56 -11.05
CA GLY A 111 2.56 -12.95 -10.13
C GLY A 111 2.86 -12.44 -8.71
N VAL A 112 1.96 -11.65 -8.13
CA VAL A 112 2.10 -11.13 -6.77
C VAL A 112 0.93 -11.61 -5.91
N THR A 113 1.23 -12.27 -4.81
CA THR A 113 0.23 -12.71 -3.84
C THR A 113 0.41 -11.94 -2.54
N VAL A 114 -0.51 -11.01 -2.24
CA VAL A 114 -0.49 -10.23 -1.00
C VAL A 114 -1.14 -11.06 0.12
N LYS A 115 -0.32 -11.51 1.08
CA LYS A 115 -0.75 -12.30 2.24
C LYS A 115 -1.11 -11.42 3.42
N THR A 116 -0.34 -10.34 3.66
CA THR A 116 -0.57 -9.37 4.72
C THR A 116 -0.31 -7.96 4.19
N PHE A 117 -1.22 -7.07 4.48
CA PHE A 117 -1.07 -5.62 4.32
C PHE A 117 -2.02 -4.96 5.31
N TYR A 118 -1.48 -4.56 6.46
CA TYR A 118 -2.31 -4.05 7.55
C TYR A 118 -1.56 -3.02 8.39
N LEU A 119 -2.26 -1.97 8.78
CA LEU A 119 -1.80 -0.90 9.66
C LEU A 119 -2.57 -0.95 10.98
N ARG A 120 -1.85 -0.93 12.07
CA ARG A 120 -2.41 -0.80 13.41
C ARG A 120 -2.27 0.64 13.87
N GLU A 121 -3.39 1.26 14.17
CA GLU A 121 -3.43 2.58 14.79
C GLU A 121 -3.30 2.46 16.30
N THR A 122 -2.49 3.29 16.92
CA THR A 122 -2.35 3.41 18.36
C THR A 122 -2.36 4.88 18.75
N ASN A 123 -3.33 5.27 19.55
CA ASN A 123 -3.46 6.62 20.07
C ASN A 123 -2.59 6.78 21.32
N GLY A 124 -1.74 7.78 21.34
CA GLY A 124 -0.88 8.13 22.44
C GLY A 124 -0.99 9.60 22.82
N PHE A 125 -0.43 9.98 23.94
CA PHE A 125 -0.47 11.37 24.44
C PHE A 125 0.17 12.37 23.46
N SER A 126 1.20 11.97 22.73
CA SER A 126 1.94 12.85 21.77
C SER A 126 1.49 12.67 20.31
N GLY A 127 0.35 12.03 20.06
CA GLY A 127 -0.17 11.79 18.73
C GLY A 127 -0.47 10.32 18.43
N ILE A 128 -0.86 10.08 17.19
CA ILE A 128 -1.25 8.76 16.70
C ILE A 128 -0.04 8.12 16.00
N THR A 129 0.21 6.85 16.30
CA THR A 129 1.21 6.04 15.61
C THR A 129 0.52 4.99 14.76
N GLN A 130 0.85 4.97 13.47
CA GLN A 130 0.49 3.91 12.53
C GLN A 130 1.66 2.93 12.42
N SER A 131 1.45 1.67 12.84
CA SER A 131 2.44 0.60 12.70
C SER A 131 1.92 -0.41 11.68
N GLY A 132 2.75 -0.82 10.72
CA GLY A 132 2.30 -1.65 9.62
C GLY A 132 3.20 -2.83 9.32
N ASN A 133 2.58 -3.89 8.78
CA ASN A 133 3.26 -5.06 8.25
C ASN A 133 2.75 -5.35 6.83
N LEU A 134 3.67 -5.74 5.98
CA LEU A 134 3.42 -6.27 4.64
C LEU A 134 4.12 -7.61 4.49
N ASP A 135 3.43 -8.56 3.90
CA ASP A 135 3.98 -9.83 3.41
C ASP A 135 3.34 -10.12 2.06
N MET A 136 4.19 -10.22 1.04
CA MET A 136 3.76 -10.62 -0.30
C MET A 136 4.76 -11.58 -0.92
N ARG A 137 4.23 -12.61 -1.57
CA ARG A 137 4.98 -13.53 -2.44
C ARG A 137 5.03 -12.96 -3.85
N VAL A 138 6.19 -13.04 -4.48
CA VAL A 138 6.39 -12.61 -5.86
C VAL A 138 7.03 -13.73 -6.65
N ASP A 139 6.43 -14.09 -7.76
CA ASP A 139 6.91 -15.10 -8.70
C ASP A 139 7.09 -14.45 -10.08
N VAL A 140 8.20 -14.74 -10.77
CA VAL A 140 8.41 -14.37 -12.18
C VAL A 140 8.32 -15.61 -13.01
N THR A 141 7.40 -15.62 -13.97
CA THR A 141 7.18 -16.73 -14.90
C THR A 141 7.54 -16.26 -16.32
N ASN A 142 8.33 -17.05 -17.02
CA ASN A 142 8.72 -16.78 -18.39
C ASN A 142 7.65 -17.19 -19.39
N ASN A 143 7.83 -16.91 -20.68
CA ASN A 143 6.92 -17.22 -21.77
C ASN A 143 6.65 -18.75 -21.97
N ASN A 144 7.49 -19.60 -21.37
CA ASN A 144 7.29 -21.06 -21.39
C ASN A 144 6.46 -21.56 -20.20
N GLY A 145 5.96 -20.67 -19.35
CA GLY A 145 5.22 -21.01 -18.12
C GLY A 145 6.10 -21.50 -16.97
N GLN A 146 7.42 -21.33 -17.07
CA GLN A 146 8.36 -21.74 -16.03
C GLN A 146 8.58 -20.59 -15.04
N THR A 147 8.44 -20.85 -13.76
CA THR A 147 8.80 -19.91 -12.70
C THR A 147 10.34 -19.88 -12.58
N ILE A 148 10.92 -18.71 -12.81
CA ILE A 148 12.37 -18.46 -12.80
C ILE A 148 12.82 -17.63 -11.60
N TYR A 149 11.91 -17.04 -10.86
CA TYR A 149 12.14 -16.37 -9.59
C TYR A 149 10.94 -16.60 -8.68
N SER A 150 11.22 -16.73 -7.40
CA SER A 150 10.21 -16.85 -6.36
C SER A 150 10.78 -16.28 -5.05
N GLY A 151 10.20 -15.20 -4.56
CA GLY A 151 10.68 -14.50 -3.38
C GLY A 151 9.57 -13.94 -2.51
N ASP A 152 9.83 -13.75 -1.22
CA ASP A 152 8.93 -13.10 -0.28
C ASP A 152 9.44 -11.69 0.05
N ILE A 153 8.59 -10.70 -0.14
CA ILE A 153 8.85 -9.32 0.24
C ILE A 153 8.13 -9.06 1.56
N VAL A 154 8.92 -8.95 2.62
CA VAL A 154 8.41 -8.75 3.98
C VAL A 154 8.84 -7.38 4.49
N VAL A 155 7.89 -6.58 4.97
CA VAL A 155 8.13 -5.34 5.70
C VAL A 155 7.56 -5.52 7.10
N ASN A 156 8.44 -5.58 8.08
CA ASN A 156 8.10 -5.59 9.49
C ASN A 156 8.43 -4.22 10.10
N ASN A 157 7.67 -3.83 11.12
CA ASN A 157 7.97 -2.63 11.90
C ASN A 157 7.90 -1.29 11.13
N TYR A 158 7.12 -1.22 10.02
CA TYR A 158 6.79 0.08 9.46
C TYR A 158 6.13 0.96 10.52
N ARG A 159 6.58 2.20 10.66
CA ARG A 159 6.01 3.16 11.61
C ARG A 159 5.93 4.55 11.00
N GLN A 160 4.79 5.18 11.16
CA GLN A 160 4.58 6.59 10.85
C GLN A 160 3.86 7.26 12.01
N LYS A 161 4.42 8.35 12.50
CA LYS A 161 3.74 9.23 13.45
C LYS A 161 2.93 10.25 12.68
N THR A 162 1.70 10.48 13.14
CA THR A 162 0.81 11.53 12.67
C THR A 162 0.52 12.50 13.81
N GLY A 163 -0.17 13.60 13.52
CA GLY A 163 -0.57 14.56 14.56
C GLY A 163 -1.54 13.95 15.59
N VAL A 164 -2.02 14.78 16.49
CA VAL A 164 -2.96 14.39 17.55
C VAL A 164 -4.28 13.85 16.98
N PHE A 165 -4.60 14.27 15.75
CA PHE A 165 -5.77 13.78 15.02
C PHE A 165 -5.29 13.13 13.70
N ALA A 166 -5.59 11.85 13.50
CA ALA A 166 -5.39 11.21 12.21
C ALA A 166 -6.66 11.35 11.38
N PHE A 167 -6.66 12.31 10.49
CA PHE A 167 -7.70 12.48 9.48
C PHE A 167 -7.47 11.54 8.28
N SER A 168 -8.36 11.59 7.30
CA SER A 168 -8.23 10.78 6.08
C SER A 168 -6.90 10.95 5.34
N PRO A 169 -6.30 12.16 5.21
CA PRO A 169 -5.01 12.33 4.56
C PRO A 169 -3.86 11.57 5.22
N GLU A 170 -3.80 11.56 6.56
CA GLU A 170 -2.73 10.89 7.31
C GLU A 170 -2.82 9.37 7.19
N ARG A 171 -4.04 8.81 7.21
CA ARG A 171 -4.26 7.37 6.99
C ARG A 171 -3.95 6.97 5.56
N ASN A 172 -4.32 7.80 4.56
CA ASN A 172 -3.89 7.64 3.18
C ASN A 172 -2.36 7.64 3.07
N SER A 173 -1.69 8.59 3.70
CA SER A 173 -0.23 8.69 3.71
C SER A 173 0.42 7.45 4.30
N SER A 174 -0.08 6.94 5.43
CA SER A 174 0.48 5.76 6.11
C SER A 174 0.32 4.49 5.28
N ALA A 175 -0.84 4.26 4.68
CA ALA A 175 -1.08 3.10 3.84
C ALA A 175 -0.21 3.15 2.56
N ASN A 176 -0.14 4.32 1.93
CA ASN A 176 0.71 4.52 0.76
C ASN A 176 2.21 4.45 1.11
N GLY A 177 2.60 4.87 2.30
CA GLY A 177 3.97 4.71 2.80
C GLY A 177 4.37 3.25 2.94
N LEU A 178 3.53 2.41 3.56
CA LEU A 178 3.79 0.97 3.66
C LEU A 178 3.84 0.30 2.29
N LEU A 179 2.89 0.62 1.39
CA LEU A 179 2.89 0.18 -0.01
C LEU A 179 4.19 0.54 -0.72
N THR A 180 4.61 1.80 -0.58
CA THR A 180 5.84 2.32 -1.20
C THR A 180 7.08 1.59 -0.72
N VAL A 181 7.20 1.35 0.59
CA VAL A 181 8.34 0.60 1.17
C VAL A 181 8.39 -0.81 0.59
N GLY A 182 7.26 -1.52 0.51
CA GLY A 182 7.19 -2.86 -0.05
C GLY A 182 7.55 -2.92 -1.54
N VAL A 183 6.98 -2.02 -2.34
CA VAL A 183 7.26 -1.94 -3.78
C VAL A 183 8.71 -1.54 -4.05
N ASN A 184 9.26 -0.60 -3.29
CA ASN A 184 10.66 -0.22 -3.42
C ASN A 184 11.61 -1.37 -3.03
N LYS A 185 11.24 -2.19 -2.04
CA LYS A 185 12.03 -3.37 -1.68
C LYS A 185 12.05 -4.38 -2.83
N LEU A 186 10.90 -4.63 -3.48
CA LEU A 186 10.81 -5.50 -4.65
C LEU A 186 11.64 -4.99 -5.82
N ILE A 187 11.47 -3.70 -6.20
CA ILE A 187 12.11 -3.16 -7.40
C ILE A 187 13.63 -2.97 -7.24
N ASN A 188 14.15 -3.04 -6.01
CA ASN A 188 15.57 -3.03 -5.68
C ASN A 188 16.14 -4.43 -5.39
N ASP A 189 15.34 -5.48 -5.49
CA ASP A 189 15.82 -6.85 -5.41
C ASP A 189 16.56 -7.22 -6.71
N GLU A 190 17.86 -7.43 -6.60
CA GLU A 190 18.71 -7.72 -7.76
C GLU A 190 18.34 -9.05 -8.43
N GLN A 191 17.91 -10.05 -7.66
CA GLN A 191 17.50 -11.35 -8.19
C GLN A 191 16.18 -11.22 -8.96
N PHE A 192 15.23 -10.42 -8.46
CA PHE A 192 14.00 -10.11 -9.18
C PHE A 192 14.29 -9.40 -10.52
N ILE A 193 15.12 -8.37 -10.49
CA ILE A 193 15.50 -7.64 -11.72
C ILE A 193 16.24 -8.55 -12.70
N HIS A 194 17.17 -9.38 -12.22
CA HIS A 194 17.88 -10.35 -13.07
C HIS A 194 16.91 -11.34 -13.72
N ALA A 195 15.94 -11.86 -12.97
CA ALA A 195 14.93 -12.76 -13.50
C ALA A 195 14.08 -12.09 -14.59
N LEU A 196 13.68 -10.84 -14.43
CA LEU A 196 12.97 -10.10 -15.48
C LEU A 196 13.80 -9.94 -16.75
N MET A 197 15.10 -9.67 -16.62
CA MET A 197 16.00 -9.52 -17.78
C MET A 197 16.21 -10.85 -18.53
N THR A 198 16.30 -11.97 -17.81
CA THR A 198 16.49 -13.30 -18.41
C THR A 198 15.21 -13.94 -18.92
N SER A 199 14.04 -13.50 -18.46
CA SER A 199 12.75 -14.02 -18.92
C SER A 199 12.44 -13.70 -20.38
N GLY A 200 12.99 -12.60 -20.91
CA GLY A 200 12.84 -12.15 -22.30
C GLY A 200 13.77 -12.86 -23.29
N ASP A 201 14.82 -13.56 -22.83
CA ASP A 201 15.82 -14.22 -23.66
C ASP A 201 15.43 -15.64 -24.10
N GLY A 202 14.19 -16.09 -23.79
CA GLY A 202 13.69 -17.37 -24.28
C GLY A 202 13.56 -17.36 -25.81
N PRO A 203 13.71 -18.51 -26.49
CA PRO A 203 13.66 -18.58 -27.96
C PRO A 203 12.31 -18.00 -28.43
N GLN A 204 12.37 -16.91 -29.16
CA GLN A 204 11.23 -16.42 -29.91
C GLN A 204 10.76 -17.58 -30.78
N LYS A 205 9.48 -17.97 -30.62
CA LYS A 205 8.88 -18.90 -31.58
C LYS A 205 9.08 -18.29 -32.97
N ALA A 206 9.92 -18.94 -33.77
CA ALA A 206 9.98 -18.65 -35.18
C ALA A 206 8.56 -18.86 -35.74
N GLU A 207 7.98 -17.81 -36.33
CA GLU A 207 6.77 -17.91 -37.13
C GLU A 207 6.98 -18.81 -38.35
#